data_52ca469aab81abb5e7423e69621f7512
#
_entry.id   52ca469aab81abb5e7423e69621f7512
#
_cell.length_a   1.000
_cell.length_b   1.000
_cell.length_c   1.000
_cell.angle_alpha   90.00
_cell.angle_beta   90.00
_cell.angle_gamma   90.00
#
_symmetry.space_group_name_H-M   'P 1'
#
loop_
_entity.id
_entity.type
_entity.pdbx_description
1 polymer ?
#
loop_
_entity_poly.entity_id
_entity_poly.type
_entity_poly.pdbx_seq_one_letter_code
_entity_poly.pdbx_strand_id
1 'polypeptide(L)' 'YKLILIEDPEPIGPYGAKGVSEVATVPITPAILNAVSRAVGVRINKVPASPEVVLEAIRTGKCDVPTMAEQVAALAK' A
#
# COMPACT_ATOMS: atom_id res chain seq x y z
N TYR A 1 0.33 16.93 -10.56
CA TYR A 1 0.77 15.85 -11.44
C TYR A 1 2.03 16.23 -12.19
N LYS A 2 3.02 15.36 -12.12
CA LYS A 2 4.23 15.52 -12.90
C LYS A 2 4.44 14.24 -13.71
N LEU A 3 4.33 14.35 -15.02
CA LEU A 3 4.47 13.22 -15.92
C LEU A 3 5.87 13.23 -16.54
N ILE A 4 6.59 12.13 -16.35
CA ILE A 4 7.91 11.95 -16.92
C ILE A 4 7.88 10.69 -17.77
N LEU A 5 8.14 10.84 -19.06
CA LEU A 5 8.19 9.72 -20.01
C LEU A 5 9.63 9.37 -20.32
N ILE A 6 9.99 8.12 -20.07
CA ILE A 6 11.32 7.61 -20.36
C ILE A 6 11.19 6.52 -21.40
N GLU A 7 11.84 6.69 -22.56
CA GLU A 7 11.85 5.67 -23.59
C GLU A 7 12.97 4.68 -23.35
N ASP A 8 12.61 3.41 -23.19
CA ASP A 8 13.55 2.31 -23.01
C ASP A 8 13.00 1.08 -23.73
N PRO A 9 13.17 1.00 -25.06
CA PRO A 9 12.57 -0.08 -25.86
C PRO A 9 13.11 -1.46 -25.47
N GLU A 10 12.23 -2.45 -25.49
CA GLU A 10 12.60 -3.84 -25.26
C GLU A 10 13.25 -4.40 -26.53
N PRO A 11 14.51 -4.87 -26.49
CA PRO A 11 15.20 -5.34 -27.69
C PRO A 11 14.63 -6.62 -28.27
N ILE A 12 13.91 -7.43 -27.50
CA ILE A 12 13.37 -8.71 -27.96
C ILE A 12 11.90 -8.61 -28.37
N GLY A 13 11.15 -7.69 -27.76
CA GLY A 13 9.72 -7.55 -27.99
C GLY A 13 9.37 -6.86 -29.31
N PRO A 14 8.13 -7.06 -29.81
CA PRO A 14 7.67 -6.41 -31.04
C PRO A 14 7.60 -4.89 -30.85
N TYR A 15 8.20 -4.17 -31.78
CA TYR A 15 8.27 -2.69 -31.76
C TYR A 15 8.84 -2.10 -30.46
N GLY A 16 9.56 -2.89 -29.67
CA GLY A 16 10.09 -2.45 -28.38
C GLY A 16 9.06 -2.27 -27.31
N ALA A 17 7.85 -2.81 -27.49
CA ALA A 17 6.74 -2.63 -26.56
C ALA A 17 6.93 -3.43 -25.28
N LYS A 18 6.43 -2.89 -24.18
CA LYS A 18 6.44 -3.53 -22.86
C LYS A 18 5.04 -3.52 -22.26
N GLY A 19 4.78 -4.47 -21.35
CA GLY A 19 3.55 -4.46 -20.60
C GLY A 19 3.52 -3.32 -19.59
N VAL A 20 2.32 -2.80 -19.28
CA VAL A 20 2.20 -1.63 -18.43
C VAL A 20 1.10 -1.75 -17.36
N SER A 21 0.13 -2.64 -17.56
CA SER A 21 -1.08 -2.65 -16.73
C SER A 21 -0.79 -2.91 -15.25
N GLU A 22 -0.14 -4.02 -14.94
CA GLU A 22 0.10 -4.42 -13.55
C GLU A 22 1.13 -3.53 -12.86
N VAL A 23 2.17 -3.11 -13.58
CA VAL A 23 3.19 -2.23 -13.00
C VAL A 23 2.61 -0.87 -12.62
N ALA A 24 1.53 -0.45 -13.26
CA ALA A 24 0.85 0.79 -12.89
C ALA A 24 -0.06 0.61 -11.68
N THR A 25 -0.62 -0.59 -11.49
CA THR A 25 -1.57 -0.88 -10.41
C THR A 25 -0.89 -1.17 -9.08
N VAL A 26 0.21 -1.90 -9.09
CA VAL A 26 0.89 -2.38 -7.88
C VAL A 26 1.28 -1.26 -6.91
N PRO A 27 1.85 -0.12 -7.34
CA PRO A 27 2.35 0.88 -6.39
C PRO A 27 1.29 1.84 -5.83
N ILE A 28 0.04 1.79 -6.30
CA ILE A 28 -0.99 2.77 -5.91
C ILE A 28 -1.34 2.66 -4.42
N THR A 29 -1.70 1.47 -3.95
CA THR A 29 -2.06 1.25 -2.55
C THR A 29 -0.90 1.59 -1.61
N PRO A 30 0.33 1.09 -1.84
CA PRO A 30 1.46 1.49 -1.01
C PRO A 30 1.76 2.99 -1.03
N ALA A 31 1.58 3.65 -2.17
CA ALA A 31 1.81 5.10 -2.27
C ALA A 31 0.81 5.87 -1.39
N ILE A 32 -0.46 5.49 -1.42
CA ILE A 32 -1.49 6.11 -0.59
C ILE A 32 -1.20 5.87 0.89
N LEU A 33 -0.86 4.64 1.27
CA LEU A 33 -0.54 4.30 2.65
C LEU A 33 0.68 5.05 3.16
N ASN A 34 1.70 5.22 2.32
CA ASN A 34 2.88 6.01 2.67
C ASN A 34 2.53 7.48 2.90
N ALA A 35 1.65 8.03 2.06
CA ALA A 35 1.20 9.42 2.21
C ALA A 35 0.42 9.61 3.49
N VAL A 36 -0.50 8.69 3.81
CA VAL A 36 -1.29 8.73 5.05
C VAL A 36 -0.37 8.57 6.27
N SER A 37 0.57 7.63 6.22
CA SER A 37 1.54 7.40 7.29
C SER A 37 2.36 8.66 7.57
N ARG A 38 2.78 9.34 6.52
CA ARG A 38 3.53 10.58 6.67
C ARG A 38 2.67 11.70 7.29
N ALA A 39 1.41 11.76 6.90
CA ALA A 39 0.48 12.78 7.40
C ALA A 39 0.18 12.60 8.88
N VAL A 40 0.00 11.36 9.34
CA VAL A 40 -0.36 11.07 10.73
C VAL A 40 0.85 10.80 11.64
N GLY A 41 2.03 10.63 11.06
CA GLY A 41 3.27 10.39 11.81
C GLY A 41 3.42 8.97 12.33
N VAL A 42 2.58 8.04 11.89
CA VAL A 42 2.59 6.64 12.31
C VAL A 42 2.58 5.73 11.09
N ARG A 43 3.41 4.71 11.08
CA ARG A 43 3.46 3.75 9.97
C ARG A 43 2.19 2.91 9.93
N ILE A 44 1.44 3.01 8.84
CA ILE A 44 0.26 2.19 8.61
C ILE A 44 0.62 1.08 7.64
N ASN A 45 0.54 -0.16 8.09
CA ASN A 45 0.91 -1.33 7.31
C ASN A 45 -0.24 -2.31 7.12
N LYS A 46 -1.46 -1.88 7.38
CA LYS A 46 -2.65 -2.71 7.25
C LYS A 46 -3.55 -2.21 6.13
N VAL A 47 -4.04 -3.12 5.32
CA VAL A 47 -4.94 -2.85 4.19
C VAL A 47 -6.24 -3.61 4.42
N PRO A 48 -7.40 -2.99 4.22
CA PRO A 48 -7.60 -1.59 3.89
C PRO A 48 -7.34 -0.66 5.09
N ALA A 49 -6.85 0.53 4.80
CA ALA A 49 -6.64 1.55 5.83
C ALA A 49 -7.97 2.27 6.11
N SER A 50 -8.88 1.57 6.77
CA SER A 50 -10.18 2.11 7.14
C SER A 50 -10.04 3.23 8.16
N PRO A 51 -11.08 4.08 8.35
CA PRO A 51 -11.02 5.12 9.36
C PRO A 51 -10.68 4.59 10.76
N GLU A 52 -11.17 3.41 11.11
CA GLU A 52 -10.89 2.78 12.41
C GLU A 52 -9.42 2.41 12.55
N VAL A 53 -8.81 1.88 11.49
CA VAL A 53 -7.38 1.52 11.48
C VAL A 53 -6.52 2.78 11.65
N VAL A 54 -6.83 3.84 10.92
CA VAL A 54 -6.10 5.10 11.00
C VAL A 54 -6.26 5.75 12.37
N LEU A 55 -7.48 5.76 12.90
CA LEU A 55 -7.74 6.32 14.22
C LEU A 55 -6.97 5.56 15.30
N GLU A 56 -6.98 4.24 15.26
CA GLU A 56 -6.26 3.42 16.22
C GLU A 56 -4.75 3.66 16.13
N ALA A 57 -4.22 3.79 14.92
CA ALA A 57 -2.81 4.10 14.71
C ALA A 57 -2.44 5.46 15.33
N ILE A 58 -3.29 6.45 15.18
CA ILE A 58 -3.06 7.78 15.76
C ILE A 58 -3.09 7.73 17.29
N ARG A 59 -4.05 6.99 17.86
CA ARG A 59 -4.24 6.93 19.31
C ARG A 59 -3.14 6.15 20.02
N THR A 60 -2.72 5.02 19.46
CA THR A 60 -1.75 4.13 20.11
C THR A 60 -0.31 4.38 19.65
N GLY A 61 -0.11 5.10 18.57
CA GLY A 61 1.20 5.28 17.96
C GLY A 61 1.70 4.06 17.20
N LYS A 62 0.83 3.06 17.04
CA LYS A 62 1.18 1.81 16.33
C LYS A 62 0.01 1.34 15.51
N CYS A 63 0.28 0.75 14.36
CA CYS A 63 -0.73 0.06 13.56
C CYS A 63 -0.82 -1.40 14.04
N ASP A 64 -1.35 -1.56 15.23
CA ASP A 64 -1.36 -2.85 15.92
C ASP A 64 -2.74 -3.48 15.89
N VAL A 65 -3.30 -3.59 14.68
CA VAL A 65 -4.58 -4.26 14.50
C VAL A 65 -4.30 -5.75 14.37
N PRO A 66 -4.93 -6.60 15.21
CA PRO A 66 -4.65 -8.03 15.16
C PRO A 66 -5.02 -8.63 13.81
N THR A 67 -4.22 -9.57 13.37
CA THR A 67 -4.51 -10.34 12.15
C THR A 67 -5.75 -11.20 12.39
N MET A 68 -6.31 -11.71 11.29
CA MET A 68 -7.47 -12.61 11.40
C MET A 68 -7.14 -13.82 12.27
N ALA A 69 -5.93 -14.36 12.16
CA ALA A 69 -5.49 -15.48 13.00
C ALA A 69 -5.46 -15.12 14.47
N GLU A 70 -4.99 -13.94 14.81
CA GLU A 70 -4.95 -13.45 16.19
C GLU A 70 -6.35 -13.22 16.74
N GLN A 71 -7.26 -12.70 15.91
CA GLN A 71 -8.66 -12.51 16.29
C GLN A 71 -9.35 -13.84 16.56
N VAL A 72 -9.12 -14.83 15.72
CA VAL A 72 -9.67 -16.19 15.90
C VAL A 72 -9.10 -16.82 17.17
N ALA A 73 -7.81 -16.69 17.41
CA ALA A 73 -7.18 -17.20 18.62
C ALA A 73 -7.75 -16.54 19.89
N ALA A 74 -8.04 -15.24 19.84
CA ALA A 74 -8.68 -14.53 20.95
C ALA A 74 -10.08 -15.02 21.21
N LEU A 75 -10.85 -15.37 20.18
CA LEU A 75 -12.20 -15.91 20.32
C LEU A 75 -12.21 -17.35 20.88
N ALA A 76 -11.12 -18.09 20.68
CA ALA A 76 -10.98 -19.47 21.16
C ALA A 76 -10.65 -19.55 22.66
N LYS A 77 -10.33 -18.41 23.28
CA LYS A 77 -10.09 -18.28 24.71
C LYS A 77 -11.37 -17.83 25.40
#